data_f25c95a1384677931f4aacf3ae01c931
#
_entry.id   f25c95a1384677931f4aacf3ae01c931
#
_cell.length_a   1.000
_cell.length_b   1.000
_cell.length_c   1.000
_cell.angle_alpha   90.00
_cell.angle_beta   90.00
_cell.angle_gamma   90.00
#
_symmetry.space_group_name_H-M   'P 1'
#
loop_
_entity.id
_entity.type
_entity.pdbx_description
1 polymer ?
#
loop_
_entity_poly.entity_id
_entity_poly.type
_entity_poly.pdbx_seq_one_letter_code
_entity_poly.pdbx_strand_id
1 'polypeptide(L)'
;MLGFDPLAGQCVIGCRHDRLGVSMDLIRQLEQEEIARLNKTIPAFAPGDTVIVNVNVVEGTRKRVQAYEGVVIAKRNGGLNSSFIVRKISGGEGVERTFPLYSPLIASIEVKRRGDVRRAKLYYLRERSGKSARIKEKLA
;
A
#
# COMPACT_ATOMS: atom_id res chain seq x y z
N MET A 1 43.34 5.24 63.37
CA MET A 1 42.61 6.44 62.97
C MET A 1 41.82 6.08 61.72
N LEU A 2 40.74 5.66 61.90
CA LEU A 2 39.35 5.91 61.62
C LEU A 2 39.17 6.54 60.20
N GLY A 3 38.96 5.70 59.18
CA GLY A 3 38.45 6.06 57.88
C GLY A 3 37.00 5.67 57.77
N PHE A 4 36.11 6.64 57.67
CA PHE A 4 34.66 6.49 57.52
C PHE A 4 34.36 6.30 56.05
N ASP A 5 33.79 5.16 55.69
CA ASP A 5 33.07 4.94 54.44
C ASP A 5 31.62 5.37 54.59
N PRO A 6 31.14 6.33 53.79
CA PRO A 6 29.72 6.55 53.70
C PRO A 6 29.14 5.68 52.55
N LEU A 7 28.55 4.59 52.91
CA LEU A 7 27.65 3.84 52.04
C LEU A 7 26.42 4.70 51.72
N ALA A 8 26.52 5.40 50.63
CA ALA A 8 25.36 6.02 49.99
C ALA A 8 24.51 4.95 49.37
N GLY A 9 23.33 4.73 49.94
CA GLY A 9 22.32 3.84 49.45
C GLY A 9 21.92 4.20 48.02
N GLN A 10 22.25 3.36 47.10
CA GLN A 10 21.63 3.38 45.78
C GLN A 10 20.25 2.77 45.92
N CYS A 11 19.26 3.65 45.93
CA CYS A 11 17.86 3.29 45.64
C CYS A 11 17.82 2.61 44.29
N VAL A 12 17.65 1.32 44.30
CA VAL A 12 17.29 0.55 43.08
C VAL A 12 15.83 0.86 42.81
N ILE A 13 15.61 1.98 42.17
CA ILE A 13 14.31 2.31 41.62
C ILE A 13 14.03 1.33 40.49
N GLY A 14 13.04 0.51 40.78
CA GLY A 14 12.42 -0.47 39.97
C GLY A 14 12.72 -0.47 38.49
N CYS A 15 13.30 -1.55 38.02
CA CYS A 15 13.13 -1.99 36.64
C CYS A 15 11.65 -1.94 36.31
N ARG A 16 11.21 -0.89 35.66
CA ARG A 16 9.99 -0.97 34.87
C ARG A 16 10.22 -2.10 33.88
N HIS A 17 9.63 -3.20 34.16
CA HIS A 17 9.37 -4.20 33.15
C HIS A 17 8.57 -3.48 32.05
N ASP A 18 9.27 -3.05 31.02
CA ASP A 18 8.66 -2.77 29.76
C ASP A 18 8.05 -4.08 29.26
N ARG A 19 6.81 -4.26 29.68
CA ARG A 19 5.91 -5.23 29.06
C ARG A 19 5.58 -4.74 27.65
N LEU A 20 6.56 -4.65 26.79
CA LEU A 20 6.40 -4.73 25.35
C LEU A 20 6.27 -6.20 24.96
N GLY A 21 5.43 -6.91 25.66
CA GLY A 21 4.82 -8.12 25.18
C GLY A 21 3.75 -7.72 24.17
N VAL A 22 4.16 -7.16 23.04
CA VAL A 22 3.32 -7.20 21.85
C VAL A 22 3.23 -8.68 21.52
N SER A 23 2.15 -9.32 21.98
CA SER A 23 1.70 -10.58 21.44
C SER A 23 1.41 -10.31 19.96
N MET A 24 2.46 -10.36 19.16
CA MET A 24 2.32 -10.28 17.71
C MET A 24 1.60 -11.56 17.33
N ASP A 25 0.36 -11.42 16.86
CA ASP A 25 -0.37 -12.55 16.31
C ASP A 25 0.52 -13.26 15.29
N LEU A 26 0.66 -14.58 15.40
CA LEU A 26 1.48 -15.39 14.50
C LEU A 26 1.18 -15.09 13.02
N ILE A 27 -0.08 -14.78 12.72
CA ILE A 27 -0.52 -14.39 11.38
C ILE A 27 0.19 -13.11 10.91
N ARG A 28 0.30 -12.11 11.77
CA ARG A 28 0.98 -10.85 11.42
C ARG A 28 2.48 -11.02 11.23
N GLN A 29 3.10 -11.91 11.99
CA GLN A 29 4.51 -12.25 11.81
C GLN A 29 4.74 -12.87 10.44
N LEU A 30 3.94 -13.87 10.08
CA LEU A 30 4.01 -14.52 8.78
C LEU A 30 3.74 -13.53 7.62
N GLU A 31 2.76 -12.64 7.77
CA GLU A 31 2.49 -11.60 6.77
C GLU A 31 3.70 -10.67 6.57
N GLN A 32 4.37 -10.28 7.65
CA GLN A 32 5.56 -9.43 7.59
C GLN A 32 6.75 -10.15 6.94
N GLU A 33 6.96 -11.42 7.27
CA GLU A 33 7.99 -12.25 6.66
C GLU A 33 7.77 -12.40 5.15
N GLU A 34 6.54 -12.66 4.72
CA GLU A 34 6.20 -12.75 3.30
C GLU A 34 6.35 -11.40 2.57
N ILE A 35 5.97 -10.29 3.18
CA ILE A 35 6.19 -8.95 2.61
C ILE A 35 7.70 -8.68 2.45
N ALA A 36 8.49 -9.02 3.46
CA ALA A 36 9.95 -8.87 3.41
C ALA A 36 10.57 -9.76 2.33
N ARG A 37 10.09 -11.00 2.18
CA ARG A 37 10.52 -11.94 1.15
C ARG A 37 10.22 -11.47 -0.26
N LEU A 38 9.05 -10.86 -0.49
CA LEU A 38 8.63 -10.37 -1.79
C LEU A 38 9.43 -9.15 -2.26
N ASN A 39 10.00 -8.38 -1.34
CA ASN A 39 10.90 -7.23 -1.56
C ASN A 39 10.45 -6.28 -2.68
N LYS A 40 9.13 -6.04 -2.81
CA LYS A 40 8.56 -5.22 -3.88
C LYS A 40 8.67 -3.75 -3.56
N THR A 41 9.22 -2.99 -4.48
CA THR A 41 9.22 -1.53 -4.42
C THR A 41 7.86 -1.02 -4.87
N ILE A 42 7.04 -0.56 -3.90
CA ILE A 42 5.71 -0.04 -4.16
C ILE A 42 5.77 1.48 -4.07
N PRO A 43 5.43 2.21 -5.14
CA PRO A 43 5.36 3.67 -5.08
C PRO A 43 4.25 4.13 -4.15
N ALA A 44 4.41 5.31 -3.55
CA ALA A 44 3.37 5.95 -2.78
C ALA A 44 2.33 6.56 -3.73
N PHE A 45 1.13 6.01 -3.75
CA PHE A 45 -0.01 6.52 -4.52
C PHE A 45 -1.28 6.54 -3.68
N ALA A 46 -2.20 7.41 -4.06
CA ALA A 46 -3.49 7.63 -3.41
C ALA A 46 -4.66 7.38 -4.38
N PRO A 47 -5.90 7.21 -3.86
CA PRO A 47 -7.08 7.26 -4.72
C PRO A 47 -7.13 8.60 -5.48
N GLY A 48 -7.50 8.55 -6.77
CA GLY A 48 -7.50 9.70 -7.67
C GLY A 48 -6.26 9.80 -8.56
N ASP A 49 -5.17 9.10 -8.21
CA ASP A 49 -3.97 9.09 -9.04
C ASP A 49 -4.18 8.22 -10.29
N THR A 50 -3.57 8.65 -11.39
CA THR A 50 -3.50 7.86 -12.61
C THR A 50 -2.24 6.99 -12.55
N VAL A 51 -2.43 5.68 -12.61
CA VAL A 51 -1.35 4.70 -12.50
C VAL A 51 -1.29 3.81 -13.73
N ILE A 52 -0.10 3.34 -14.04
CA ILE A 52 0.16 2.30 -15.01
C ILE A 52 0.58 1.05 -14.24
N VAL A 53 -0.22 0.00 -14.35
CA VAL A 53 0.08 -1.29 -13.73
C VAL A 53 0.55 -2.24 -14.80
N ASN A 54 1.79 -2.66 -14.72
CA ASN A 54 2.38 -3.64 -15.61
C ASN A 54 2.10 -5.05 -15.07
N VAL A 55 1.29 -5.80 -15.78
CA VAL A 55 0.85 -7.15 -15.39
C VAL A 55 1.53 -8.20 -16.24
N ASN A 56 2.11 -9.20 -15.60
CA ASN A 56 2.65 -10.37 -16.27
C ASN A 56 1.50 -11.30 -16.69
N VAL A 57 1.36 -11.49 -17.98
CA VAL A 57 0.35 -12.41 -18.56
C VAL A 57 1.10 -13.61 -19.14
N VAL A 58 0.66 -14.79 -18.76
CA VAL A 58 1.19 -16.06 -19.28
C VAL A 58 0.11 -16.68 -20.16
N GLU A 59 0.41 -16.82 -21.44
CA GLU A 59 -0.49 -17.43 -22.44
C GLU A 59 0.21 -18.66 -23.04
N GLY A 60 -0.14 -19.83 -22.53
CA GLY A 60 0.58 -21.06 -22.90
C GLY A 60 2.06 -20.98 -22.53
N THR A 61 2.93 -21.03 -23.52
CA THR A 61 4.39 -20.92 -23.33
C THR A 61 4.92 -19.49 -23.38
N ARG A 62 4.10 -18.53 -23.83
CA ARG A 62 4.52 -17.13 -23.99
C ARG A 62 4.23 -16.33 -22.72
N LYS A 63 5.24 -15.58 -22.28
CA LYS A 63 5.11 -14.61 -21.19
C LYS A 63 5.20 -13.21 -21.79
N ARG A 64 4.23 -12.36 -21.48
CA ARG A 64 4.23 -10.96 -21.89
C ARG A 64 3.82 -10.05 -20.75
N VAL A 65 4.29 -8.80 -20.79
CA VAL A 65 3.87 -7.75 -19.86
C VAL A 65 2.78 -6.94 -20.55
N GLN A 66 1.64 -6.79 -19.87
CA GLN A 66 0.53 -5.97 -20.32
C GLN A 66 0.36 -4.77 -19.41
N ALA A 67 0.47 -3.57 -19.97
CA ALA A 67 0.23 -2.33 -19.24
C ALA A 67 -1.28 -2.07 -19.09
N TYR A 68 -1.71 -1.79 -17.88
CA TYR A 68 -3.07 -1.37 -17.55
C TYR A 68 -3.04 0.04 -16.98
N GLU A 69 -3.34 1.03 -17.82
CA GLU A 69 -3.41 2.44 -17.42
C GLU A 69 -4.81 2.81 -16.99
N GLY A 70 -4.96 3.46 -15.84
CA GLY A 70 -6.24 3.92 -15.35
C GLY A 70 -6.14 4.74 -14.07
N VAL A 71 -7.29 5.14 -13.56
CA VAL A 71 -7.43 5.92 -12.33
C VAL A 71 -7.71 5.01 -11.14
N VAL A 72 -6.99 5.20 -10.05
CA VAL A 72 -7.24 4.48 -8.80
C VAL A 72 -8.53 5.00 -8.15
N ILE A 73 -9.54 4.14 -8.04
CA ILE A 73 -10.82 4.47 -7.41
C ILE A 73 -10.78 4.26 -5.91
N ALA A 74 -10.19 3.16 -5.48
CA ALA A 74 -10.14 2.78 -4.08
C ALA A 74 -8.84 2.05 -3.76
N LYS A 75 -8.37 2.22 -2.53
CA LYS A 75 -7.24 1.48 -1.97
C LYS A 75 -7.68 0.89 -0.63
N ARG A 76 -7.39 -0.38 -0.43
CA ARG A 76 -7.59 -1.10 0.83
C ARG A 76 -6.24 -1.46 1.40
N ASN A 77 -5.96 -0.98 2.60
CA ASN A 77 -4.77 -1.36 3.35
C ASN A 77 -5.13 -2.55 4.26
N GLY A 78 -4.42 -3.63 4.11
CA GLY A 78 -4.67 -4.86 4.86
C GLY A 78 -3.41 -5.73 4.93
N GLY A 79 -2.24 -5.12 5.25
CA GLY A 79 -0.97 -5.85 5.29
C GLY A 79 -0.69 -6.53 3.94
N LEU A 80 -0.44 -7.83 3.96
CA LEU A 80 -0.22 -8.64 2.76
C LEU A 80 -1.43 -8.63 1.81
N ASN A 81 -2.67 -8.55 2.36
CA ASN A 81 -3.92 -8.54 1.60
C ASN A 81 -4.32 -7.15 1.08
N SER A 82 -3.38 -6.21 1.05
CA SER A 82 -3.63 -4.88 0.49
C SER A 82 -3.98 -4.97 -0.99
N SER A 83 -4.99 -4.22 -1.39
CA SER A 83 -5.48 -4.21 -2.77
C SER A 83 -5.93 -2.81 -3.19
N PHE A 84 -5.94 -2.57 -4.50
CA PHE A 84 -6.44 -1.33 -5.06
C PHE A 84 -7.24 -1.61 -6.33
N ILE A 85 -8.18 -0.72 -6.63
CA ILE A 85 -9.06 -0.82 -7.79
C ILE A 85 -8.69 0.26 -8.77
N VAL A 86 -8.43 -0.14 -10.01
CA VAL A 86 -8.12 0.78 -11.11
C VAL A 86 -9.25 0.74 -12.12
N ARG A 87 -9.76 1.91 -12.48
CA ARG A 87 -10.79 2.10 -13.51
C ARG A 87 -10.17 2.73 -14.75
N LYS A 88 -10.49 2.17 -15.90
CA LYS A 88 -10.22 2.76 -17.20
C LYS A 88 -11.48 2.73 -18.07
N ILE A 89 -11.54 3.59 -19.06
CA ILE A 89 -12.57 3.53 -20.11
C ILE A 89 -11.93 2.86 -21.33
N SER A 90 -12.52 1.78 -21.77
CA SER A 90 -12.07 1.03 -22.94
C SER A 90 -13.26 0.77 -23.86
N GLY A 91 -13.17 1.24 -25.12
CA GLY A 91 -14.28 1.07 -26.07
C GLY A 91 -15.60 1.73 -25.68
N GLY A 92 -15.56 2.81 -24.88
CA GLY A 92 -16.75 3.47 -24.35
C GLY A 92 -17.26 2.90 -23.03
N GLU A 93 -16.81 1.71 -22.63
CA GLU A 93 -17.21 1.05 -21.41
C GLU A 93 -16.21 1.25 -20.26
N GLY A 94 -16.73 1.40 -19.04
CA GLY A 94 -15.93 1.51 -17.84
C GLY A 94 -15.47 0.16 -17.31
N VAL A 95 -14.18 -0.14 -17.42
CA VAL A 95 -13.59 -1.40 -16.94
C VAL A 95 -12.88 -1.16 -15.62
N GLU A 96 -13.25 -1.91 -14.60
CA GLU A 96 -12.60 -1.89 -13.29
C GLU A 96 -11.87 -3.19 -13.02
N ARG A 97 -10.65 -3.08 -12.53
CA ARG A 97 -9.86 -4.25 -12.14
C ARG A 97 -9.26 -4.06 -10.75
N THR A 98 -9.41 -5.08 -9.93
CA THR A 98 -8.80 -5.12 -8.60
C THR A 98 -7.44 -5.78 -8.67
N PHE A 99 -6.43 -5.10 -8.15
CA PHE A 99 -5.06 -5.58 -8.11
C PHE A 99 -4.62 -5.79 -6.66
N PRO A 100 -4.27 -7.01 -6.24
CA PRO A 100 -3.57 -7.23 -4.97
C PRO A 100 -2.16 -6.63 -5.05
N LEU A 101 -1.79 -5.81 -4.08
CA LEU A 101 -0.56 -5.02 -4.10
C LEU A 101 0.71 -5.89 -4.17
N TYR A 102 0.71 -6.98 -3.41
CA TYR A 102 1.84 -7.90 -3.29
C TYR A 102 1.79 -9.10 -4.25
N SER A 103 0.84 -9.13 -5.20
CA SER A 103 0.71 -10.24 -6.14
C SER A 103 1.94 -10.39 -7.04
N PRO A 104 2.44 -11.60 -7.27
CA PRO A 104 3.56 -11.87 -8.19
C PRO A 104 3.21 -11.57 -9.65
N LEU A 105 1.92 -11.47 -9.98
CA LEU A 105 1.46 -11.10 -11.31
C LEU A 105 1.77 -9.64 -11.68
N ILE A 106 1.96 -8.77 -10.68
CA ILE A 106 2.30 -7.37 -10.93
C ILE A 106 3.82 -7.25 -11.07
N ALA A 107 4.27 -6.83 -12.24
CA ALA A 107 5.67 -6.57 -12.52
C ALA A 107 6.12 -5.23 -11.91
N SER A 108 5.41 -4.15 -12.22
CA SER A 108 5.69 -2.81 -11.70
C SER A 108 4.43 -1.96 -11.65
N ILE A 109 4.46 -0.93 -10.81
CA ILE A 109 3.41 0.08 -10.70
C ILE A 109 4.09 1.44 -10.88
N GLU A 110 3.59 2.24 -11.81
CA GLU A 110 4.12 3.56 -12.10
C GLU A 110 3.02 4.61 -11.90
N VAL A 111 3.34 5.70 -11.22
CA VAL A 111 2.41 6.82 -11.02
C VAL A 111 2.63 7.84 -12.12
N LYS A 112 1.67 7.99 -13.02
CA LYS A 112 1.72 8.92 -14.15
C LYS A 112 1.33 10.34 -13.75
N ARG A 113 0.24 10.48 -12.98
CA ARG A 113 -0.30 11.75 -12.51
C ARG A 113 -0.85 11.62 -11.11
N ARG A 114 -0.69 12.64 -10.32
CA ARG A 114 -1.29 12.72 -8.98
C ARG A 114 -2.58 13.51 -9.04
N GLY A 115 -3.67 12.95 -8.51
CA GLY A 115 -4.98 13.57 -8.49
C GLY A 115 -5.27 14.24 -7.15
N ASP A 116 -5.92 15.40 -7.22
CA ASP A 116 -6.45 16.09 -6.02
C ASP A 116 -7.89 15.67 -5.78
N VAL A 117 -8.10 14.87 -4.74
CA VAL A 117 -9.41 14.35 -4.37
C VAL A 117 -9.63 14.46 -2.85
N ARG A 118 -10.86 14.71 -2.45
CA ARG A 118 -11.25 14.85 -1.04
C ARG A 118 -11.75 13.54 -0.42
N ARG A 119 -12.07 12.54 -1.24
CA ARG A 119 -12.64 11.26 -0.79
C ARG A 119 -11.65 10.13 -0.93
N ALA A 120 -11.65 9.22 0.03
CA ALA A 120 -10.82 8.02 0.00
C ALA A 120 -11.31 6.95 -0.99
N LYS A 121 -12.59 7.00 -1.36
CA LYS A 121 -13.21 6.08 -2.34
C LYS A 121 -14.01 6.87 -3.35
N LEU A 122 -13.75 6.65 -4.64
CA LEU A 122 -14.27 7.45 -5.75
C LEU A 122 -15.32 6.69 -6.57
N TYR A 123 -16.24 6.00 -5.90
CA TYR A 123 -17.26 5.19 -6.59
C TYR A 123 -18.22 6.03 -7.43
N TYR A 124 -18.37 7.31 -7.14
CA TYR A 124 -19.16 8.24 -7.93
C TYR A 124 -18.65 8.41 -9.39
N LEU A 125 -17.40 8.02 -9.67
CA LEU A 125 -16.86 8.04 -11.03
C LEU A 125 -17.52 7.00 -11.95
N ARG A 126 -18.23 6.02 -11.38
CA ARG A 126 -18.97 5.03 -12.17
C ARG A 126 -20.12 5.65 -12.94
N GLU A 127 -20.78 6.63 -12.32
CA GLU A 127 -21.95 7.32 -12.87
C GLU A 127 -21.56 8.52 -13.73
N ARG A 128 -20.29 8.98 -13.64
CA ARG A 128 -19.82 10.14 -14.36
C ARG A 128 -19.03 9.75 -15.60
N SER A 129 -19.27 10.49 -16.68
CA SER A 129 -18.56 10.32 -17.95
C SER A 129 -18.07 11.65 -18.53
N GLY A 130 -17.12 11.58 -19.44
CA GLY A 130 -16.61 12.76 -20.14
C GLY A 130 -15.97 13.82 -19.23
N LYS A 131 -16.39 15.06 -19.38
CA LYS A 131 -15.80 16.21 -18.64
C LYS A 131 -16.05 16.12 -17.13
N SER A 132 -17.18 15.56 -16.68
CA SER A 132 -17.53 15.45 -15.26
C SER A 132 -16.73 14.38 -14.50
N ALA A 133 -16.08 13.47 -15.22
CA ALA A 133 -15.22 12.43 -14.65
C ALA A 133 -13.74 12.85 -14.53
N ARG A 134 -13.38 14.05 -15.00
CA ARG A 134 -12.00 14.53 -14.90
C ARG A 134 -11.64 14.89 -13.48
N ILE A 135 -10.53 14.33 -13.01
CA ILE A 135 -9.92 14.64 -11.72
C ILE A 135 -8.91 15.76 -11.93
N LYS A 136 -8.93 16.76 -11.03
CA LYS A 136 -7.92 17.81 -11.03
C LYS A 136 -6.56 17.24 -10.68
N GLU A 137 -5.53 17.70 -11.36
CA GLU A 137 -4.17 17.33 -11.05
C GLU A 137 -3.68 18.11 -9.83
N LYS A 138 -3.03 17.42 -8.92
CA LYS A 138 -2.40 18.04 -7.75
C LYS A 138 -1.08 18.67 -8.21
N LEU A 139 -1.07 19.99 -8.30
CA LEU A 139 0.15 20.77 -8.51
C LEU A 139 1.01 20.65 -7.24
N ALA A 140 2.29 20.32 -7.42
CA ALA A 140 3.26 20.20 -6.33
C ALA A 140 3.66 21.59 -5.83
#